data_103af471bd10848ac0e9953ba463bc75
#
_entry.id   103af471bd10848ac0e9953ba463bc75
#
_cell.length_a   1.000
_cell.length_b   1.000
_cell.length_c   1.000
_cell.angle_alpha   90.00
_cell.angle_beta   90.00
_cell.angle_gamma   90.00
#
_symmetry.space_group_name_H-M   'P 1'
#
loop_
_entity.id
_entity.type
_entity.pdbx_description
1 polymer ?
#
loop_
_entity_poly.entity_id
_entity_poly.type
_entity_poly.pdbx_seq_one_letter_code
_entity_poly.pdbx_strand_id
1 'polypeptide(L)'
;MGLVCRTMCQYFGIKINYMKIVVDKDIPFIEGVFEPYAEVIYKKGDSIVKEDLLDVETLIIRTRTRCDENLLAGTAVKMLFTATIGMDHIDVDYCKSHGIHVENAAGCNAGGVMQYVFSAMYGVAARKGIKLDGSNFGIVGVGHVGSRVEAMARYLGLNVLRCDPPREDKEGAAGFCSLEYLLQNSDVVTMHVPLNESTRGMADETFFALMKPGAIFINAARGEVVNEEALIAAAPKLGAIVVDTWCNEPNINLDLLEIADIATPHIAGYSYQGKENATIMAVRAVASFWGIKELAFFYPHDLDQGHEPMLLDLKGKNHGEIAAVFQYNYPIFTDDFRLRMEPDKFEKLRSNYQYRRDIYYKED
;
A
#
# COMPACT_ATOMS: atom_id res chain seq x y z
N MET A 1 29.24 15.51 17.38
CA MET A 1 29.81 14.48 18.29
C MET A 1 30.29 13.24 17.54
N GLY A 2 29.65 12.77 16.50
CA GLY A 2 30.03 11.56 15.75
C GLY A 2 31.39 11.64 15.01
N LEU A 3 31.76 12.78 14.44
CA LEU A 3 33.01 12.96 13.70
C LEU A 3 34.25 12.92 14.61
N VAL A 4 34.13 13.48 15.83
CA VAL A 4 35.22 13.49 16.81
C VAL A 4 35.48 12.09 17.37
N CYS A 5 34.45 11.25 17.51
CA CYS A 5 34.60 9.88 17.94
C CYS A 5 35.30 9.00 16.90
N ARG A 6 35.01 9.16 15.59
CA ARG A 6 35.71 8.46 14.50
C ARG A 6 37.21 8.70 14.48
N THR A 7 37.62 9.96 14.65
CA THR A 7 39.06 10.32 14.62
C THR A 7 39.83 9.81 15.82
N MET A 8 39.20 9.80 17.02
CA MET A 8 39.86 9.26 18.22
C MET A 8 39.97 7.72 18.21
N CYS A 9 38.97 7.00 17.70
CA CYS A 9 39.01 5.53 17.66
C CYS A 9 40.06 4.99 16.65
N GLN A 10 40.27 5.65 15.52
CA GLN A 10 41.35 5.31 14.58
C GLN A 10 42.74 5.49 15.21
N TYR A 11 42.91 6.44 16.14
CA TYR A 11 44.19 6.66 16.83
C TYR A 11 44.52 5.58 17.87
N PHE A 12 43.51 4.90 18.43
CA PHE A 12 43.70 3.88 19.51
C PHE A 12 43.59 2.45 19.04
N GLY A 13 43.45 2.19 17.72
CA GLY A 13 43.40 0.82 17.17
C GLY A 13 42.19 -0.01 17.65
N ILE A 14 41.19 0.63 18.23
CA ILE A 14 39.97 -0.06 18.68
C ILE A 14 39.11 -0.32 17.43
N LYS A 15 39.02 -1.57 16.98
CA LYS A 15 38.03 -2.03 16.02
C LYS A 15 36.66 -1.91 16.71
N ILE A 16 35.99 -0.80 16.55
CA ILE A 16 34.54 -0.74 16.81
C ILE A 16 33.92 -1.57 15.68
N ASN A 17 33.33 -2.72 16.01
CA ASN A 17 32.48 -3.45 15.07
C ASN A 17 31.24 -2.59 14.85
N TYR A 18 31.27 -1.77 13.81
CA TYR A 18 30.08 -1.07 13.36
C TYR A 18 29.13 -2.09 12.76
N MET A 19 27.86 -2.01 13.15
CA MET A 19 26.78 -2.71 12.46
C MET A 19 26.85 -2.41 10.95
N LYS A 20 26.68 -3.43 10.11
CA LYS A 20 26.57 -3.25 8.67
C LYS A 20 25.13 -3.33 8.20
N ILE A 21 24.74 -2.41 7.36
CA ILE A 21 23.38 -2.32 6.80
C ILE A 21 23.47 -2.32 5.28
N VAL A 22 22.72 -3.19 4.61
CA VAL A 22 22.41 -3.08 3.18
C VAL A 22 21.05 -2.44 3.00
N VAL A 23 20.96 -1.43 2.15
CA VAL A 23 19.75 -0.67 1.87
C VAL A 23 19.45 -0.67 0.38
N ASP A 24 18.20 -0.96 0.00
CA ASP A 24 17.74 -0.70 -1.37
C ASP A 24 17.81 0.80 -1.64
N LYS A 25 18.71 1.20 -2.57
CA LYS A 25 19.02 2.61 -2.87
C LYS A 25 17.85 3.43 -3.40
N ASP A 26 16.80 2.76 -3.86
CA ASP A 26 15.60 3.44 -4.35
C ASP A 26 14.57 3.71 -3.23
N ILE A 27 14.91 3.48 -1.94
CA ILE A 27 14.13 3.96 -0.81
C ILE A 27 14.42 5.45 -0.63
N PRO A 28 13.43 6.34 -0.80
CA PRO A 28 13.65 7.77 -0.69
C PRO A 28 13.97 8.19 0.74
N PHE A 29 14.63 9.31 0.94
CA PHE A 29 14.91 9.96 2.24
C PHE A 29 15.72 9.13 3.25
N ILE A 30 16.37 8.02 2.85
CA ILE A 30 17.10 7.13 3.77
C ILE A 30 18.62 7.35 3.73
N GLU A 31 19.13 7.95 2.66
CA GLU A 31 20.56 8.23 2.50
C GLU A 31 21.05 9.22 3.56
N GLY A 32 22.18 8.94 4.20
CA GLY A 32 22.77 9.76 5.26
C GLY A 32 22.19 9.50 6.65
N VAL A 33 21.14 8.71 6.79
CA VAL A 33 20.45 8.51 8.08
C VAL A 33 21.21 7.59 9.01
N PHE A 34 21.72 6.47 8.50
CA PHE A 34 22.37 5.44 9.32
C PHE A 34 23.90 5.57 9.35
N GLU A 35 24.51 6.35 8.49
CA GLU A 35 25.98 6.51 8.40
C GLU A 35 26.66 6.95 9.69
N PRO A 36 26.00 7.76 10.58
CA PRO A 36 26.58 8.04 11.91
C PRO A 36 26.67 6.82 12.83
N TYR A 37 25.92 5.75 12.57
CA TYR A 37 25.74 4.60 13.47
C TYR A 37 26.21 3.28 12.89
N ALA A 38 26.34 3.17 11.55
CA ALA A 38 26.61 1.94 10.84
C ALA A 38 27.47 2.16 9.59
N GLU A 39 28.05 1.07 9.07
CA GLU A 39 28.53 1.01 7.69
C GLU A 39 27.35 0.70 6.79
N VAL A 40 27.02 1.61 5.86
CA VAL A 40 25.84 1.49 5.00
C VAL A 40 26.25 1.22 3.55
N ILE A 41 25.63 0.22 2.95
CA ILE A 41 25.85 -0.18 1.56
C ILE A 41 24.53 0.00 0.79
N TYR A 42 24.51 0.88 -0.20
CA TYR A 42 23.37 1.11 -1.06
C TYR A 42 23.46 0.28 -2.34
N LYS A 43 22.44 -0.56 -2.60
CA LYS A 43 22.35 -1.39 -3.81
C LYS A 43 20.94 -1.32 -4.40
N LYS A 44 20.82 -1.57 -5.71
CA LYS A 44 19.48 -1.81 -6.30
C LYS A 44 18.90 -3.10 -5.73
N GLY A 45 17.59 -3.09 -5.42
CA GLY A 45 16.93 -4.23 -4.82
C GLY A 45 17.06 -5.52 -5.63
N ASP A 46 17.03 -5.44 -6.97
CA ASP A 46 17.22 -6.57 -7.89
C ASP A 46 18.66 -7.05 -8.03
N SER A 47 19.64 -6.31 -7.50
CA SER A 47 21.08 -6.63 -7.57
C SER A 47 21.67 -7.06 -6.23
N ILE A 48 20.85 -7.15 -5.18
CA ILE A 48 21.31 -7.66 -3.87
C ILE A 48 21.46 -9.17 -3.98
N VAL A 49 22.66 -9.67 -3.69
CA VAL A 49 23.01 -11.09 -3.71
C VAL A 49 23.52 -11.53 -2.35
N LYS A 50 23.58 -12.85 -2.14
CA LYS A 50 23.99 -13.46 -0.87
C LYS A 50 25.37 -13.00 -0.39
N GLU A 51 26.32 -12.84 -1.30
CA GLU A 51 27.68 -12.40 -1.03
C GLU A 51 27.74 -11.01 -0.39
N ASP A 52 26.75 -10.15 -0.68
CA ASP A 52 26.64 -8.82 -0.07
C ASP A 52 26.21 -8.89 1.40
N LEU A 53 25.63 -10.01 1.84
CA LEU A 53 24.98 -10.16 3.14
C LEU A 53 25.77 -10.99 4.14
N LEU A 54 26.94 -11.53 3.77
CA LEU A 54 27.71 -12.46 4.60
C LEU A 54 28.08 -11.89 5.98
N ASP A 55 28.35 -10.59 6.05
CA ASP A 55 28.71 -9.87 7.27
C ASP A 55 27.78 -8.68 7.58
N VAL A 56 26.60 -8.67 6.96
CA VAL A 56 25.57 -7.64 7.11
C VAL A 56 24.52 -8.08 8.12
N GLU A 57 24.24 -7.24 9.11
CA GLU A 57 23.33 -7.57 10.21
C GLU A 57 21.91 -7.04 9.97
N THR A 58 21.75 -6.03 9.10
CA THR A 58 20.46 -5.42 8.78
C THR A 58 20.27 -5.28 7.28
N LEU A 59 19.13 -5.72 6.79
CA LEU A 59 18.74 -5.62 5.39
C LEU A 59 17.44 -4.81 5.27
N ILE A 60 17.48 -3.69 4.53
CA ILE A 60 16.32 -2.83 4.29
C ILE A 60 16.00 -2.85 2.79
N ILE A 61 14.85 -3.39 2.43
CA ILE A 61 14.49 -3.69 1.04
C ILE A 61 13.14 -3.09 0.64
N ARG A 62 12.81 -3.32 -0.64
CA ARG A 62 11.47 -3.21 -1.23
C ARG A 62 11.12 -4.51 -1.97
N THR A 63 10.01 -4.51 -2.69
CA THR A 63 9.44 -5.70 -3.35
C THR A 63 10.33 -6.39 -4.40
N ARG A 64 11.40 -5.75 -4.88
CA ARG A 64 12.29 -6.31 -5.92
C ARG A 64 13.35 -7.27 -5.39
N THR A 65 13.54 -7.32 -4.08
CA THR A 65 14.48 -8.25 -3.45
C THR A 65 13.70 -9.43 -2.90
N ARG A 66 13.84 -10.60 -3.51
CA ARG A 66 13.26 -11.84 -2.97
C ARG A 66 14.13 -12.35 -1.83
N CYS A 67 13.55 -12.45 -0.64
CA CYS A 67 14.23 -12.91 0.56
C CYS A 67 13.72 -14.30 0.94
N ASP A 68 14.44 -15.30 0.50
CA ASP A 68 14.20 -16.72 0.80
C ASP A 68 15.50 -17.38 1.28
N GLU A 69 15.49 -18.70 1.49
CA GLU A 69 16.65 -19.49 1.87
C GLU A 69 17.86 -19.25 0.96
N ASN A 70 17.67 -19.10 -0.37
CA ASN A 70 18.77 -18.91 -1.30
C ASN A 70 19.56 -17.63 -1.03
N LEU A 71 18.85 -16.54 -0.67
CA LEU A 71 19.50 -15.26 -0.34
C LEU A 71 20.04 -15.24 1.09
N LEU A 72 19.29 -15.79 2.06
CA LEU A 72 19.53 -15.55 3.48
C LEU A 72 20.35 -16.63 4.19
N ALA A 73 20.44 -17.85 3.65
CA ALA A 73 21.14 -18.95 4.31
C ALA A 73 22.63 -18.67 4.50
N GLY A 74 23.10 -18.75 5.76
CA GLY A 74 24.51 -18.53 6.10
C GLY A 74 24.97 -17.07 6.07
N THR A 75 24.04 -16.12 5.99
CA THR A 75 24.33 -14.68 6.14
C THR A 75 24.31 -14.29 7.62
N ALA A 76 24.78 -13.08 7.93
CA ALA A 76 24.75 -12.52 9.28
C ALA A 76 23.47 -11.72 9.59
N VAL A 77 22.48 -11.69 8.69
CA VAL A 77 21.26 -10.88 8.82
C VAL A 77 20.45 -11.28 10.06
N LYS A 78 20.17 -10.31 10.90
CA LYS A 78 19.36 -10.43 12.12
C LYS A 78 18.04 -9.63 12.02
N MET A 79 18.06 -8.54 11.26
CA MET A 79 16.92 -7.66 11.03
C MET A 79 16.69 -7.47 9.54
N LEU A 80 15.48 -7.76 9.07
CA LEU A 80 15.00 -7.52 7.72
C LEU A 80 13.80 -6.58 7.79
N PHE A 81 13.88 -5.44 7.14
CA PHE A 81 12.75 -4.53 6.99
C PHE A 81 12.39 -4.36 5.52
N THR A 82 11.10 -4.50 5.19
CA THR A 82 10.63 -4.10 3.86
C THR A 82 9.87 -2.77 3.93
N ALA A 83 10.37 -1.76 3.21
CA ALA A 83 9.74 -0.44 3.06
C ALA A 83 8.49 -0.51 2.16
N THR A 84 7.73 -1.60 2.28
CA THR A 84 6.47 -1.89 1.59
C THR A 84 5.50 -2.57 2.55
N ILE A 85 4.23 -2.69 2.16
CA ILE A 85 3.21 -3.29 3.01
C ILE A 85 3.18 -4.81 2.84
N GLY A 86 3.14 -5.28 1.57
CA GLY A 86 3.14 -6.71 1.28
C GLY A 86 4.49 -7.35 1.59
N MET A 87 4.46 -8.59 2.07
CA MET A 87 5.63 -9.41 2.34
C MET A 87 5.70 -10.63 1.43
N ASP A 88 4.98 -10.63 0.31
CA ASP A 88 4.87 -11.76 -0.62
C ASP A 88 6.23 -12.17 -1.24
N HIS A 89 7.22 -11.28 -1.18
CA HIS A 89 8.61 -11.49 -1.63
C HIS A 89 9.54 -11.98 -0.51
N ILE A 90 9.04 -12.22 0.70
CA ILE A 90 9.80 -12.65 1.88
C ILE A 90 9.27 -13.98 2.37
N ASP A 91 10.14 -14.97 2.52
CA ASP A 91 9.85 -16.21 3.24
C ASP A 91 9.90 -15.95 4.76
N VAL A 92 8.76 -15.53 5.30
CA VAL A 92 8.62 -15.15 6.71
C VAL A 92 8.85 -16.36 7.63
N ASP A 93 8.43 -17.55 7.22
CA ASP A 93 8.59 -18.77 8.01
C ASP A 93 10.06 -19.19 8.07
N TYR A 94 10.78 -19.10 6.95
CA TYR A 94 12.23 -19.27 6.94
C TYR A 94 12.92 -18.28 7.89
N CYS A 95 12.61 -16.97 7.76
CA CYS A 95 13.19 -15.94 8.62
C CYS A 95 12.94 -16.23 10.09
N LYS A 96 11.71 -16.55 10.47
CA LYS A 96 11.33 -16.85 11.85
C LYS A 96 12.08 -18.07 12.42
N SER A 97 12.20 -19.14 11.62
CA SER A 97 12.90 -20.37 12.03
C SER A 97 14.42 -20.18 12.20
N HIS A 98 14.98 -19.15 11.54
CA HIS A 98 16.41 -18.82 11.60
C HIS A 98 16.73 -17.59 12.48
N GLY A 99 15.75 -17.10 13.26
CA GLY A 99 15.96 -16.00 14.19
C GLY A 99 16.16 -14.63 13.54
N ILE A 100 15.72 -14.47 12.28
CA ILE A 100 15.72 -13.19 11.57
C ILE A 100 14.43 -12.45 11.92
N HIS A 101 14.56 -11.29 12.54
CA HIS A 101 13.42 -10.42 12.83
C HIS A 101 12.95 -9.71 11.55
N VAL A 102 11.66 -9.83 11.23
CA VAL A 102 11.08 -9.24 10.02
C VAL A 102 10.02 -8.22 10.39
N GLU A 103 10.13 -7.02 9.83
CA GLU A 103 9.09 -5.99 9.92
C GLU A 103 8.79 -5.39 8.54
N ASN A 104 7.64 -4.74 8.43
CA ASN A 104 7.18 -4.10 7.20
C ASN A 104 6.60 -2.70 7.47
N ALA A 105 6.36 -1.93 6.42
CA ALA A 105 5.76 -0.62 6.52
C ALA A 105 4.21 -0.69 6.46
N ALA A 106 3.60 -1.51 7.32
CA ALA A 106 2.16 -1.71 7.31
C ALA A 106 1.39 -0.40 7.52
N GLY A 107 0.52 -0.04 6.58
CA GLY A 107 -0.30 1.17 6.64
C GLY A 107 0.38 2.45 6.16
N CYS A 108 1.66 2.43 5.75
CA CYS A 108 2.37 3.63 5.31
C CYS A 108 1.65 4.40 4.20
N ASN A 109 1.01 3.70 3.26
CA ASN A 109 0.35 4.27 2.09
C ASN A 109 -1.19 4.29 2.21
N ALA A 110 -1.76 4.04 3.38
CA ALA A 110 -3.22 3.94 3.55
C ALA A 110 -3.96 5.22 3.13
N GLY A 111 -3.34 6.40 3.29
CA GLY A 111 -3.85 7.68 2.80
C GLY A 111 -3.97 7.72 1.27
N GLY A 112 -2.93 7.28 0.58
CA GLY A 112 -2.92 7.21 -0.89
C GLY A 112 -3.99 6.26 -1.45
N VAL A 113 -4.15 5.07 -0.84
CA VAL A 113 -5.21 4.12 -1.26
C VAL A 113 -6.60 4.68 -0.98
N MET A 114 -6.82 5.31 0.18
CA MET A 114 -8.09 5.97 0.49
C MET A 114 -8.40 7.04 -0.56
N GLN A 115 -7.45 7.92 -0.89
CA GLN A 115 -7.63 8.91 -1.94
C GLN A 115 -7.98 8.27 -3.29
N TYR A 116 -7.31 7.18 -3.67
CA TYR A 116 -7.59 6.42 -4.88
C TYR A 116 -9.04 5.94 -4.92
N VAL A 117 -9.50 5.26 -3.87
CA VAL A 117 -10.85 4.70 -3.77
C VAL A 117 -11.91 5.77 -4.01
N PHE A 118 -11.81 6.91 -3.32
CA PHE A 118 -12.80 7.96 -3.45
C PHE A 118 -12.69 8.73 -4.77
N SER A 119 -11.47 8.96 -5.30
CA SER A 119 -11.31 9.55 -6.63
C SER A 119 -11.90 8.66 -7.72
N ALA A 120 -11.69 7.33 -7.62
CA ALA A 120 -12.28 6.38 -8.56
C ALA A 120 -13.81 6.31 -8.44
N MET A 121 -14.32 6.13 -7.22
CA MET A 121 -15.77 6.05 -6.97
C MET A 121 -16.51 7.29 -7.47
N TYR A 122 -16.07 8.48 -7.07
CA TYR A 122 -16.70 9.72 -7.51
C TYR A 122 -16.48 10.00 -9.01
N GLY A 123 -15.33 9.58 -9.55
CA GLY A 123 -15.06 9.70 -10.98
C GLY A 123 -16.01 8.86 -11.83
N VAL A 124 -16.18 7.57 -11.53
CA VAL A 124 -17.12 6.71 -12.28
C VAL A 124 -18.56 7.10 -12.04
N ALA A 125 -18.91 7.49 -10.81
CA ALA A 125 -20.27 7.95 -10.49
C ALA A 125 -20.65 9.18 -11.32
N ALA A 126 -19.76 10.19 -11.38
CA ALA A 126 -19.98 11.38 -12.20
C ALA A 126 -20.09 11.04 -13.70
N ARG A 127 -19.23 10.18 -14.21
CA ARG A 127 -19.19 9.78 -15.63
C ARG A 127 -20.44 9.00 -16.06
N LYS A 128 -20.96 8.14 -15.16
CA LYS A 128 -22.12 7.25 -15.46
C LYS A 128 -23.44 7.78 -14.92
N GLY A 129 -23.46 8.92 -14.22
CA GLY A 129 -24.68 9.46 -13.61
C GLY A 129 -25.19 8.64 -12.42
N ILE A 130 -24.30 7.92 -11.72
CA ILE A 130 -24.65 7.13 -10.53
C ILE A 130 -24.78 8.09 -9.34
N LYS A 131 -25.91 8.00 -8.63
CA LYS A 131 -26.14 8.80 -7.41
C LYS A 131 -25.56 8.07 -6.20
N LEU A 132 -24.81 8.80 -5.38
CA LEU A 132 -24.17 8.27 -4.18
C LEU A 132 -24.86 8.73 -2.88
N ASP A 133 -25.86 9.63 -2.97
CA ASP A 133 -26.59 10.13 -1.79
C ASP A 133 -27.27 8.98 -1.04
N GLY A 134 -26.92 8.82 0.24
CA GLY A 134 -27.48 7.77 1.09
C GLY A 134 -27.06 6.36 0.72
N SER A 135 -26.06 6.19 -0.16
CA SER A 135 -25.55 4.89 -0.58
C SER A 135 -24.92 4.10 0.56
N ASN A 136 -25.11 2.79 0.52
CA ASN A 136 -24.43 1.86 1.38
C ASN A 136 -23.03 1.53 0.80
N PHE A 137 -22.02 1.76 1.62
CA PHE A 137 -20.61 1.58 1.26
C PHE A 137 -20.03 0.37 1.99
N GLY A 138 -19.81 -0.73 1.29
CA GLY A 138 -19.30 -1.99 1.81
C GLY A 138 -17.78 -2.04 1.77
N ILE A 139 -17.17 -2.31 2.92
CA ILE A 139 -15.72 -2.45 3.08
C ILE A 139 -15.40 -3.88 3.48
N VAL A 140 -14.69 -4.60 2.61
CA VAL A 140 -14.21 -5.96 2.85
C VAL A 140 -12.75 -5.90 3.26
N GLY A 141 -12.48 -6.16 4.55
CA GLY A 141 -11.17 -5.93 5.18
C GLY A 141 -11.04 -4.52 5.76
N VAL A 142 -11.03 -4.39 7.09
CA VAL A 142 -11.00 -3.09 7.80
C VAL A 142 -9.68 -2.95 8.58
N GLY A 143 -8.56 -3.30 7.94
CA GLY A 143 -7.20 -3.08 8.44
C GLY A 143 -6.78 -1.60 8.33
N HIS A 144 -5.47 -1.33 8.16
CA HIS A 144 -4.96 0.03 8.05
C HIS A 144 -5.61 0.86 6.95
N VAL A 145 -5.78 0.26 5.76
CA VAL A 145 -6.42 0.94 4.62
C VAL A 145 -7.93 1.06 4.84
N GLY A 146 -8.60 -0.07 5.11
CA GLY A 146 -10.06 -0.10 5.27
C GLY A 146 -10.56 0.83 6.37
N SER A 147 -9.81 1.01 7.48
CA SER A 147 -10.17 1.96 8.53
C SER A 147 -10.08 3.42 8.08
N ARG A 148 -9.10 3.79 7.24
CA ARG A 148 -9.05 5.13 6.66
C ARG A 148 -10.15 5.37 5.64
N VAL A 149 -10.46 4.34 4.84
CA VAL A 149 -11.57 4.36 3.89
C VAL A 149 -12.91 4.48 4.65
N GLU A 150 -13.09 3.75 5.75
CA GLU A 150 -14.25 3.88 6.64
C GLU A 150 -14.42 5.31 7.17
N ALA A 151 -13.35 5.89 7.72
CA ALA A 151 -13.40 7.23 8.26
C ALA A 151 -13.83 8.27 7.21
N MET A 152 -13.24 8.22 6.02
CA MET A 152 -13.62 9.11 4.91
C MET A 152 -15.06 8.85 4.44
N ALA A 153 -15.50 7.59 4.32
CA ALA A 153 -16.86 7.27 3.92
C ALA A 153 -17.90 7.86 4.88
N ARG A 154 -17.65 7.72 6.18
CA ARG A 154 -18.51 8.32 7.24
C ARG A 154 -18.50 9.84 7.20
N TYR A 155 -17.32 10.44 7.02
CA TYR A 155 -17.18 11.90 6.87
C TYR A 155 -18.00 12.44 5.67
N LEU A 156 -18.08 11.66 4.59
CA LEU A 156 -18.87 12.00 3.40
C LEU A 156 -20.36 11.64 3.52
N GLY A 157 -20.81 11.13 4.67
CA GLY A 157 -22.22 10.81 4.92
C GLY A 157 -22.70 9.51 4.28
N LEU A 158 -21.80 8.61 3.87
CA LEU A 158 -22.16 7.29 3.35
C LEU A 158 -22.52 6.33 4.50
N ASN A 159 -23.42 5.38 4.25
CA ASN A 159 -23.78 4.34 5.20
C ASN A 159 -22.74 3.20 5.10
N VAL A 160 -21.89 3.05 6.10
CA VAL A 160 -20.79 2.08 6.05
C VAL A 160 -21.21 0.71 6.58
N LEU A 161 -20.99 -0.33 5.77
CA LEU A 161 -21.06 -1.74 6.13
C LEU A 161 -19.63 -2.32 6.17
N ARG A 162 -19.30 -3.05 7.25
CA ARG A 162 -17.93 -3.58 7.47
C ARG A 162 -17.95 -5.09 7.59
N CYS A 163 -17.07 -5.75 6.84
CA CYS A 163 -16.79 -7.18 6.99
C CYS A 163 -15.28 -7.39 7.22
N ASP A 164 -14.91 -7.83 8.41
CA ASP A 164 -13.52 -8.17 8.79
C ASP A 164 -13.58 -9.22 9.93
N PRO A 165 -13.71 -10.51 9.61
CA PRO A 165 -13.84 -11.55 10.64
C PRO A 165 -12.71 -11.55 11.68
N PRO A 166 -11.42 -11.38 11.34
CA PRO A 166 -10.35 -11.30 12.33
C PRO A 166 -10.47 -10.13 13.31
N ARG A 167 -11.06 -9.00 12.88
CA ARG A 167 -11.35 -7.88 13.77
C ARG A 167 -12.61 -8.11 14.60
N GLU A 168 -13.64 -8.66 13.98
CA GLU A 168 -14.89 -9.03 14.65
C GLU A 168 -14.61 -9.98 15.84
N ASP A 169 -13.74 -10.98 15.64
CA ASP A 169 -13.32 -11.90 16.71
C ASP A 169 -12.61 -11.19 17.87
N LYS A 170 -11.88 -10.12 17.61
CA LYS A 170 -11.12 -9.37 18.64
C LYS A 170 -11.95 -8.27 19.30
N GLU A 171 -12.79 -7.59 18.56
CA GLU A 171 -13.50 -6.37 18.98
C GLU A 171 -14.96 -6.64 19.33
N GLY A 172 -15.48 -7.83 18.98
CA GLY A 172 -16.88 -8.19 19.09
C GLY A 172 -17.68 -7.84 17.83
N ALA A 173 -18.83 -8.46 17.67
CA ALA A 173 -19.67 -8.36 16.47
C ALA A 173 -20.30 -6.97 16.24
N ALA A 174 -20.26 -6.07 17.24
CA ALA A 174 -20.88 -4.76 17.13
C ALA A 174 -20.24 -3.92 15.99
N GLY A 175 -21.06 -3.61 14.98
CA GLY A 175 -20.65 -2.80 13.84
C GLY A 175 -19.97 -3.57 12.70
N PHE A 176 -19.88 -4.90 12.78
CA PHE A 176 -19.52 -5.77 11.67
C PHE A 176 -20.76 -6.51 11.15
N CYS A 177 -20.70 -7.00 9.93
CA CYS A 177 -21.73 -7.84 9.33
C CYS A 177 -21.09 -8.95 8.50
N SER A 178 -21.86 -10.00 8.19
CA SER A 178 -21.39 -11.06 7.30
C SER A 178 -21.08 -10.51 5.91
N LEU A 179 -20.18 -11.19 5.19
CA LEU A 179 -19.86 -10.85 3.80
C LEU A 179 -21.11 -10.89 2.92
N GLU A 180 -21.95 -11.92 3.08
CA GLU A 180 -23.20 -12.06 2.33
C GLU A 180 -24.12 -10.85 2.54
N TYR A 181 -24.36 -10.43 3.80
CA TYR A 181 -25.18 -9.24 4.10
C TYR A 181 -24.60 -7.98 3.48
N LEU A 182 -23.26 -7.79 3.58
CA LEU A 182 -22.57 -6.64 2.98
C LEU A 182 -22.81 -6.59 1.47
N LEU A 183 -22.60 -7.70 0.76
CA LEU A 183 -22.73 -7.75 -0.70
C LEU A 183 -24.15 -7.49 -1.16
N GLN A 184 -25.14 -8.06 -0.49
CA GLN A 184 -26.57 -7.88 -0.83
C GLN A 184 -27.09 -6.47 -0.57
N ASN A 185 -26.42 -5.70 0.30
CA ASN A 185 -26.92 -4.39 0.73
C ASN A 185 -26.06 -3.20 0.28
N SER A 186 -24.86 -3.44 -0.28
CA SER A 186 -23.95 -2.34 -0.67
C SER A 186 -24.19 -1.86 -2.10
N ASP A 187 -24.14 -0.54 -2.28
CA ASP A 187 -24.14 0.13 -3.59
C ASP A 187 -22.71 0.31 -4.11
N VAL A 188 -21.73 0.29 -3.21
CA VAL A 188 -20.29 0.27 -3.50
C VAL A 188 -19.66 -0.82 -2.66
N VAL A 189 -18.80 -1.65 -3.24
CA VAL A 189 -18.00 -2.67 -2.54
C VAL A 189 -16.53 -2.43 -2.85
N THR A 190 -15.71 -2.28 -1.81
CA THR A 190 -14.26 -2.09 -1.94
C THR A 190 -13.47 -3.11 -1.13
N MET A 191 -12.41 -3.67 -1.76
CA MET A 191 -11.60 -4.75 -1.21
C MET A 191 -10.32 -4.20 -0.58
N HIS A 192 -10.04 -4.58 0.67
CA HIS A 192 -8.83 -4.18 1.41
C HIS A 192 -8.24 -5.33 2.24
N VAL A 193 -8.46 -6.55 1.81
CA VAL A 193 -7.93 -7.75 2.45
C VAL A 193 -6.47 -8.03 2.01
N PRO A 194 -5.62 -8.65 2.86
CA PRO A 194 -4.34 -9.18 2.43
C PRO A 194 -4.54 -10.39 1.51
N LEU A 195 -3.53 -10.75 0.73
CA LEU A 195 -3.50 -11.99 -0.01
C LEU A 195 -2.95 -13.12 0.88
N ASN A 196 -3.78 -14.12 1.12
CA ASN A 196 -3.43 -15.36 1.81
C ASN A 196 -4.36 -16.50 1.36
N GLU A 197 -4.23 -17.70 1.94
CA GLU A 197 -5.05 -18.86 1.56
C GLU A 197 -6.57 -18.62 1.72
N SER A 198 -6.99 -17.85 2.74
CA SER A 198 -8.42 -17.60 2.99
C SER A 198 -9.03 -16.50 2.12
N THR A 199 -8.19 -15.68 1.49
CA THR A 199 -8.64 -14.52 0.69
C THR A 199 -8.35 -14.69 -0.80
N ARG A 200 -7.52 -15.66 -1.18
CA ARG A 200 -7.25 -15.99 -2.59
C ARG A 200 -8.54 -16.41 -3.29
N GLY A 201 -8.90 -15.69 -4.35
CA GLY A 201 -10.11 -15.94 -5.12
C GLY A 201 -11.42 -15.77 -4.33
N MET A 202 -11.41 -15.01 -3.21
CA MET A 202 -12.63 -14.85 -2.41
C MET A 202 -13.74 -14.07 -3.14
N ALA A 203 -13.38 -13.21 -4.08
CA ALA A 203 -14.35 -12.57 -4.97
C ALA A 203 -14.54 -13.46 -6.21
N ASP A 204 -15.31 -14.50 -6.03
CA ASP A 204 -15.69 -15.52 -7.02
C ASP A 204 -17.09 -15.27 -7.63
N GLU A 205 -17.61 -16.23 -8.38
CA GLU A 205 -18.93 -16.17 -8.99
C GLU A 205 -20.03 -15.95 -7.97
N THR A 206 -19.92 -16.56 -6.79
CA THR A 206 -20.89 -16.42 -5.70
C THR A 206 -20.87 -15.02 -5.12
N PHE A 207 -19.66 -14.47 -4.90
CA PHE A 207 -19.47 -13.09 -4.45
C PHE A 207 -20.18 -12.10 -5.38
N PHE A 208 -19.90 -12.18 -6.69
CA PHE A 208 -20.52 -11.29 -7.67
C PHE A 208 -22.01 -11.55 -7.88
N ALA A 209 -22.47 -12.79 -7.73
CA ALA A 209 -23.90 -13.10 -7.76
C ALA A 209 -24.67 -12.47 -6.60
N LEU A 210 -24.07 -12.32 -5.43
CA LEU A 210 -24.66 -11.68 -4.26
C LEU A 210 -24.67 -10.15 -4.33
N MET A 211 -23.77 -9.52 -5.08
CA MET A 211 -23.72 -8.06 -5.22
C MET A 211 -25.03 -7.52 -5.83
N LYS A 212 -25.42 -6.33 -5.44
CA LYS A 212 -26.58 -5.63 -6.03
C LYS A 212 -26.36 -5.34 -7.52
N PRO A 213 -27.39 -5.47 -8.36
CA PRO A 213 -27.34 -4.90 -9.71
C PRO A 213 -27.07 -3.39 -9.65
N GLY A 214 -26.15 -2.93 -10.49
CA GLY A 214 -25.73 -1.53 -10.54
C GLY A 214 -24.73 -1.12 -9.47
N ALA A 215 -24.25 -2.03 -8.62
CA ALA A 215 -23.20 -1.72 -7.63
C ALA A 215 -21.85 -1.43 -8.27
N ILE A 216 -21.08 -0.56 -7.64
CA ILE A 216 -19.69 -0.27 -8.01
C ILE A 216 -18.78 -1.29 -7.28
N PHE A 217 -17.88 -1.94 -8.02
CA PHE A 217 -16.84 -2.81 -7.46
C PHE A 217 -15.46 -2.16 -7.59
N ILE A 218 -14.67 -2.17 -6.50
CA ILE A 218 -13.32 -1.57 -6.45
C ILE A 218 -12.34 -2.59 -5.86
N ASN A 219 -11.31 -2.96 -6.64
CA ASN A 219 -10.17 -3.73 -6.12
C ASN A 219 -8.88 -2.90 -6.19
N ALA A 220 -8.40 -2.49 -5.01
CA ALA A 220 -7.10 -1.87 -4.80
C ALA A 220 -6.29 -2.64 -3.72
N ALA A 221 -6.58 -3.94 -3.55
CA ALA A 221 -5.91 -4.81 -2.57
C ALA A 221 -4.82 -5.66 -3.24
N ARG A 222 -5.19 -6.81 -3.81
CA ARG A 222 -4.35 -7.71 -4.61
C ARG A 222 -5.18 -8.30 -5.75
N GLY A 223 -4.56 -8.55 -6.89
CA GLY A 223 -5.24 -9.15 -8.04
C GLY A 223 -5.84 -10.50 -7.71
N GLU A 224 -5.06 -11.38 -7.11
CA GLU A 224 -5.43 -12.75 -6.81
C GLU A 224 -6.51 -12.92 -5.73
N VAL A 225 -6.99 -11.85 -5.09
CA VAL A 225 -8.19 -11.94 -4.24
C VAL A 225 -9.46 -11.99 -5.07
N VAL A 226 -9.37 -11.67 -6.37
CA VAL A 226 -10.46 -11.66 -7.33
C VAL A 226 -10.27 -12.78 -8.35
N ASN A 227 -11.31 -13.54 -8.63
CA ASN A 227 -11.39 -14.33 -9.84
C ASN A 227 -11.77 -13.40 -10.99
N GLU A 228 -10.80 -13.07 -11.86
CA GLU A 228 -10.98 -12.12 -12.95
C GLU A 228 -12.02 -12.60 -13.97
N GLU A 229 -12.12 -13.91 -14.23
CA GLU A 229 -13.13 -14.47 -15.13
C GLU A 229 -14.54 -14.30 -14.57
N ALA A 230 -14.72 -14.51 -13.27
CA ALA A 230 -15.99 -14.27 -12.58
C ALA A 230 -16.37 -12.78 -12.59
N LEU A 231 -15.39 -11.87 -12.43
CA LEU A 231 -15.62 -10.44 -12.52
C LEU A 231 -16.03 -10.02 -13.94
N ILE A 232 -15.36 -10.54 -14.97
CA ILE A 232 -15.70 -10.29 -16.39
C ILE A 232 -17.12 -10.77 -16.67
N ALA A 233 -17.48 -11.97 -16.23
CA ALA A 233 -18.83 -12.51 -16.41
C ALA A 233 -19.91 -11.66 -15.68
N ALA A 234 -19.57 -11.07 -14.55
CA ALA A 234 -20.47 -10.24 -13.75
C ALA A 234 -20.59 -8.79 -14.26
N ALA A 235 -19.72 -8.34 -15.15
CA ALA A 235 -19.66 -6.96 -15.63
C ALA A 235 -21.00 -6.40 -16.12
N PRO A 236 -21.85 -7.15 -16.88
CA PRO A 236 -23.14 -6.65 -17.32
C PRO A 236 -24.13 -6.31 -16.19
N LYS A 237 -23.91 -6.88 -14.99
CA LYS A 237 -24.73 -6.64 -13.80
C LYS A 237 -24.26 -5.42 -13.00
N LEU A 238 -22.96 -5.13 -13.04
CA LEU A 238 -22.32 -4.11 -12.22
C LEU A 238 -22.50 -2.70 -12.80
N GLY A 239 -22.58 -1.71 -11.93
CA GLY A 239 -22.67 -0.29 -12.32
C GLY A 239 -21.34 0.25 -12.79
N ALA A 240 -20.24 -0.12 -12.12
CA ALA A 240 -18.88 0.19 -12.53
C ALA A 240 -17.86 -0.80 -11.94
N ILE A 241 -16.72 -0.94 -12.61
CA ILE A 241 -15.59 -1.79 -12.21
C ILE A 241 -14.32 -0.95 -12.17
N VAL A 242 -13.65 -0.94 -11.02
CA VAL A 242 -12.39 -0.25 -10.80
C VAL A 242 -11.32 -1.26 -10.37
N VAL A 243 -10.22 -1.31 -11.11
CA VAL A 243 -9.13 -2.26 -10.89
C VAL A 243 -7.80 -1.53 -10.85
N ASP A 244 -7.09 -1.62 -9.71
CA ASP A 244 -5.71 -1.17 -9.57
C ASP A 244 -4.73 -2.33 -9.55
N THR A 245 -5.16 -3.48 -9.02
CA THR A 245 -4.33 -4.66 -8.82
C THR A 245 -4.86 -5.84 -9.64
N TRP A 246 -3.94 -6.56 -10.31
CA TRP A 246 -4.25 -7.54 -11.34
C TRP A 246 -3.63 -8.89 -11.03
N CYS A 247 -4.25 -9.96 -11.49
CA CYS A 247 -3.57 -11.25 -11.54
C CYS A 247 -2.40 -11.20 -12.54
N ASN A 248 -1.33 -11.92 -12.21
CA ASN A 248 -0.16 -12.09 -13.09
C ASN A 248 0.56 -10.79 -13.51
N GLU A 249 0.54 -9.75 -12.67
CA GLU A 249 1.34 -8.54 -12.94
C GLU A 249 2.80 -8.90 -13.30
N PRO A 250 3.41 -8.29 -14.30
CA PRO A 250 2.93 -7.17 -15.13
C PRO A 250 2.11 -7.58 -16.36
N ASN A 251 1.85 -8.87 -16.59
CA ASN A 251 1.13 -9.42 -17.74
C ASN A 251 -0.36 -9.49 -17.43
N ILE A 252 -1.03 -8.34 -17.45
CA ILE A 252 -2.42 -8.20 -17.02
C ILE A 252 -3.41 -8.79 -18.02
N ASN A 253 -4.61 -9.12 -17.53
CA ASN A 253 -5.72 -9.59 -18.37
C ASN A 253 -6.31 -8.44 -19.20
N LEU A 254 -6.19 -8.53 -20.52
CA LEU A 254 -6.65 -7.48 -21.44
C LEU A 254 -8.17 -7.45 -21.57
N ASP A 255 -8.87 -8.57 -21.40
CA ASP A 255 -10.33 -8.61 -21.44
C ASP A 255 -10.90 -7.87 -20.21
N LEU A 256 -10.28 -8.05 -19.03
CA LEU A 256 -10.62 -7.27 -17.85
C LEU A 256 -10.28 -5.78 -18.02
N LEU A 257 -9.15 -5.45 -18.65
CA LEU A 257 -8.77 -4.07 -18.95
C LEU A 257 -9.80 -3.39 -19.85
N GLU A 258 -10.35 -4.10 -20.84
CA GLU A 258 -11.36 -3.57 -21.75
C GLU A 258 -12.66 -3.19 -21.03
N ILE A 259 -13.13 -4.06 -20.13
CA ILE A 259 -14.43 -3.86 -19.45
C ILE A 259 -14.36 -2.99 -18.20
N ALA A 260 -13.18 -2.81 -17.59
CA ALA A 260 -13.03 -1.96 -16.43
C ALA A 260 -13.33 -0.49 -16.76
N ASP A 261 -14.03 0.22 -15.87
CA ASP A 261 -14.32 1.66 -16.02
C ASP A 261 -13.11 2.53 -15.67
N ILE A 262 -12.30 2.07 -14.71
CA ILE A 262 -10.99 2.63 -14.36
C ILE A 262 -10.03 1.45 -14.14
N ALA A 263 -8.89 1.52 -14.81
CA ALA A 263 -7.81 0.55 -14.75
C ALA A 263 -6.47 1.27 -14.53
N THR A 264 -5.73 0.89 -13.48
CA THR A 264 -4.46 1.55 -13.15
C THR A 264 -3.36 0.52 -12.84
N PRO A 265 -2.06 0.86 -13.02
CA PRO A 265 -0.97 -0.11 -12.96
C PRO A 265 -0.45 -0.29 -11.52
N HIS A 266 -1.32 -0.68 -10.57
CA HIS A 266 -0.99 -0.95 -9.16
C HIS A 266 -0.33 0.25 -8.47
N ILE A 267 -0.97 1.42 -8.57
CA ILE A 267 -0.49 2.71 -8.08
C ILE A 267 -1.41 3.35 -7.02
N ALA A 268 -2.46 2.66 -6.57
CA ALA A 268 -3.40 3.20 -5.60
C ALA A 268 -2.70 3.73 -4.33
N GLY A 269 -1.65 3.04 -3.88
CA GLY A 269 -0.84 3.45 -2.73
C GLY A 269 0.34 4.37 -3.05
N TYR A 270 0.49 4.85 -4.29
CA TYR A 270 1.65 5.63 -4.72
C TYR A 270 1.47 7.12 -4.44
N SER A 271 1.73 7.51 -3.20
CA SER A 271 1.74 8.90 -2.77
C SER A 271 3.09 9.28 -2.17
N TYR A 272 3.36 10.58 -2.14
CA TYR A 272 4.57 11.13 -1.55
C TYR A 272 4.65 10.78 -0.07
N GLN A 273 3.55 11.04 0.68
CA GLN A 273 3.45 10.73 2.10
C GLN A 273 3.55 9.22 2.38
N GLY A 274 3.01 8.38 1.49
CA GLY A 274 3.16 6.93 1.61
C GLY A 274 4.61 6.48 1.54
N LYS A 275 5.42 7.09 0.67
CA LYS A 275 6.85 6.81 0.55
C LYS A 275 7.66 7.33 1.75
N GLU A 276 7.35 8.55 2.16
CA GLU A 276 7.94 9.17 3.36
C GLU A 276 7.66 8.32 4.61
N ASN A 277 6.40 7.95 4.84
CA ASN A 277 6.00 7.10 5.96
C ASN A 277 6.71 5.74 5.95
N ALA A 278 6.88 5.11 4.79
CA ALA A 278 7.60 3.84 4.68
C ALA A 278 9.05 3.97 5.16
N THR A 279 9.73 5.05 4.80
CA THR A 279 11.10 5.33 5.26
C THR A 279 11.14 5.65 6.75
N ILE A 280 10.21 6.48 7.25
CA ILE A 280 10.10 6.75 8.70
C ILE A 280 9.94 5.45 9.50
N MET A 281 9.07 4.56 9.04
CA MET A 281 8.84 3.27 9.69
C MET A 281 10.09 2.39 9.63
N ALA A 282 10.78 2.32 8.49
CA ALA A 282 12.03 1.57 8.35
C ALA A 282 13.11 2.05 9.32
N VAL A 283 13.32 3.36 9.37
CA VAL A 283 14.35 3.95 10.24
C VAL A 283 14.03 3.71 11.71
N ARG A 284 12.77 3.92 12.12
CA ARG A 284 12.34 3.72 13.51
C ARG A 284 12.37 2.25 13.94
N ALA A 285 12.00 1.32 13.05
CA ALA A 285 12.05 -0.11 13.33
C ALA A 285 13.51 -0.58 13.55
N VAL A 286 14.42 -0.21 12.65
CA VAL A 286 15.85 -0.50 12.79
C VAL A 286 16.43 0.16 14.05
N ALA A 287 16.07 1.41 14.30
CA ALA A 287 16.49 2.13 15.52
C ALA A 287 16.00 1.44 16.80
N SER A 288 14.76 0.97 16.80
CA SER A 288 14.19 0.21 17.93
C SER A 288 14.91 -1.11 18.14
N PHE A 289 15.13 -1.88 17.08
CA PHE A 289 15.79 -3.17 17.14
C PHE A 289 17.24 -3.09 17.68
N TRP A 290 17.97 -2.07 17.24
CA TRP A 290 19.38 -1.88 17.62
C TRP A 290 19.59 -0.91 18.79
N GLY A 291 18.54 -0.30 19.32
CA GLY A 291 18.62 0.63 20.45
C GLY A 291 19.23 1.98 20.10
N ILE A 292 19.08 2.46 18.86
CA ILE A 292 19.57 3.77 18.38
C ILE A 292 18.57 4.86 18.79
N LYS A 293 18.73 5.42 19.97
CA LYS A 293 17.76 6.35 20.57
C LYS A 293 17.57 7.64 19.77
N GLU A 294 18.59 8.11 19.10
CA GLU A 294 18.58 9.33 18.29
C GLU A 294 17.63 9.24 17.08
N LEU A 295 17.40 8.02 16.57
CA LEU A 295 16.51 7.77 15.46
C LEU A 295 15.09 7.32 15.87
N ALA A 296 14.81 7.20 17.16
CA ALA A 296 13.50 6.75 17.66
C ALA A 296 12.32 7.62 17.17
N PHE A 297 12.58 8.91 16.96
CA PHE A 297 11.60 9.88 16.46
C PHE A 297 12.02 10.46 15.09
N PHE A 298 12.75 9.68 14.32
CA PHE A 298 13.21 10.11 13.01
C PHE A 298 12.06 10.64 12.14
N TYR A 299 12.32 11.77 11.51
CA TYR A 299 11.50 12.37 10.45
C TYR A 299 12.44 13.00 9.42
N PRO A 300 12.22 12.85 8.10
CA PRO A 300 13.05 13.47 7.09
C PRO A 300 13.04 14.99 7.20
N HIS A 301 14.21 15.64 7.14
CA HIS A 301 14.32 17.08 7.37
C HIS A 301 14.16 17.93 6.11
N ASP A 302 14.55 17.39 4.96
CA ASP A 302 14.60 18.15 3.68
C ASP A 302 13.48 17.66 2.74
N LEU A 303 12.22 17.78 3.19
CA LEU A 303 11.10 17.55 2.30
C LEU A 303 11.00 18.72 1.33
N ASP A 304 11.01 18.44 0.03
CA ASP A 304 10.80 19.44 -1.01
C ASP A 304 9.51 20.22 -0.73
N GLN A 305 9.62 21.56 -0.67
CA GLN A 305 8.46 22.43 -0.50
C GLN A 305 7.46 22.17 -1.63
N GLY A 306 6.18 22.03 -1.26
CA GLY A 306 5.11 21.75 -2.21
C GLY A 306 4.64 20.28 -2.25
N HIS A 307 5.23 19.41 -1.45
CA HIS A 307 4.79 18.00 -1.30
C HIS A 307 3.97 17.76 -0.04
N GLU A 308 3.64 18.79 0.73
CA GLU A 308 2.77 18.65 1.90
C GLU A 308 1.41 18.09 1.51
N PRO A 309 0.77 17.31 2.40
CA PRO A 309 -0.59 16.80 2.16
C PRO A 309 -1.57 17.95 1.86
N MET A 310 -2.54 17.68 1.01
CA MET A 310 -3.58 18.64 0.71
C MET A 310 -4.71 18.57 1.73
N LEU A 311 -5.01 19.66 2.40
CA LEU A 311 -6.14 19.73 3.31
C LEU A 311 -7.41 20.10 2.53
N LEU A 312 -8.36 19.17 2.48
CA LEU A 312 -9.65 19.38 1.83
C LEU A 312 -10.73 19.77 2.84
N ASP A 313 -11.52 20.77 2.48
CA ASP A 313 -12.77 21.08 3.15
C ASP A 313 -13.93 20.58 2.28
N LEU A 314 -14.57 19.49 2.70
CA LEU A 314 -15.66 18.86 1.98
C LEU A 314 -17.00 19.04 2.70
N LYS A 315 -17.03 19.75 3.84
CA LYS A 315 -18.23 19.96 4.65
C LYS A 315 -19.29 20.73 3.89
N GLY A 316 -20.50 20.20 3.88
CA GLY A 316 -21.65 20.83 3.23
C GLY A 316 -21.66 20.82 1.70
N LYS A 317 -20.65 20.18 1.07
CA LYS A 317 -20.62 20.01 -0.38
C LYS A 317 -21.53 18.87 -0.82
N ASN A 318 -22.22 19.07 -1.95
CA ASN A 318 -22.96 18.00 -2.60
C ASN A 318 -21.99 17.04 -3.34
N HIS A 319 -22.47 15.85 -3.73
CA HIS A 319 -21.63 14.83 -4.36
C HIS A 319 -20.99 15.28 -5.67
N GLY A 320 -21.61 16.19 -6.43
CA GLY A 320 -21.00 16.76 -7.64
C GLY A 320 -19.79 17.65 -7.32
N GLU A 321 -19.89 18.48 -6.28
CA GLU A 321 -18.81 19.32 -5.79
C GLU A 321 -17.68 18.47 -5.21
N ILE A 322 -18.02 17.39 -4.47
CA ILE A 322 -17.04 16.43 -3.93
C ILE A 322 -16.30 15.73 -5.09
N ALA A 323 -17.03 15.28 -6.12
CA ALA A 323 -16.43 14.68 -7.32
C ALA A 323 -15.44 15.65 -7.99
N ALA A 324 -15.80 16.91 -8.14
CA ALA A 324 -14.92 17.93 -8.73
C ALA A 324 -13.66 18.12 -7.89
N VAL A 325 -13.76 18.17 -6.56
CA VAL A 325 -12.61 18.28 -5.67
C VAL A 325 -11.66 17.08 -5.79
N PHE A 326 -12.20 15.84 -5.78
CA PHE A 326 -11.37 14.64 -5.94
C PHE A 326 -10.69 14.61 -7.31
N GLN A 327 -11.41 14.87 -8.41
CA GLN A 327 -10.84 14.86 -9.76
C GLN A 327 -9.84 15.99 -10.00
N TYR A 328 -10.01 17.15 -9.36
CA TYR A 328 -9.02 18.23 -9.43
C TYR A 328 -7.70 17.84 -8.74
N ASN A 329 -7.78 17.18 -7.57
CA ASN A 329 -6.60 16.82 -6.80
C ASN A 329 -5.96 15.48 -7.26
N TYR A 330 -6.76 14.58 -7.81
CA TYR A 330 -6.28 13.33 -8.41
C TYR A 330 -7.11 12.98 -9.65
N PRO A 331 -6.70 13.43 -10.85
CA PRO A 331 -7.38 13.15 -12.11
C PRO A 331 -7.12 11.69 -12.57
N ILE A 332 -7.73 10.73 -11.88
CA ILE A 332 -7.47 9.29 -12.00
C ILE A 332 -7.63 8.75 -13.43
N PHE A 333 -8.51 9.34 -14.23
CA PHE A 333 -8.69 8.96 -15.63
C PHE A 333 -7.45 9.19 -16.50
N THR A 334 -6.50 10.04 -16.07
CA THR A 334 -5.22 10.20 -16.75
C THR A 334 -4.36 8.94 -16.58
N ASP A 335 -4.37 8.33 -15.41
CA ASP A 335 -3.63 7.10 -15.14
C ASP A 335 -4.29 5.90 -15.83
N ASP A 336 -5.61 5.83 -15.83
CA ASP A 336 -6.41 4.87 -16.61
C ASP A 336 -6.06 4.94 -18.11
N PHE A 337 -6.08 6.15 -18.67
CA PHE A 337 -5.75 6.36 -20.07
C PHE A 337 -4.33 5.90 -20.41
N ARG A 338 -3.34 6.21 -19.56
CA ARG A 338 -1.94 5.78 -19.75
C ARG A 338 -1.80 4.26 -19.81
N LEU A 339 -2.47 3.54 -18.90
CA LEU A 339 -2.42 2.07 -18.93
C LEU A 339 -3.07 1.50 -20.17
N ARG A 340 -4.23 2.02 -20.60
CA ARG A 340 -4.91 1.57 -21.83
C ARG A 340 -4.12 1.81 -23.11
N MET A 341 -3.36 2.90 -23.15
CA MET A 341 -2.52 3.21 -24.31
C MET A 341 -1.28 2.33 -24.42
N GLU A 342 -0.74 1.86 -23.29
CA GLU A 342 0.53 1.12 -23.23
C GLU A 342 0.47 -0.02 -22.19
N PRO A 343 -0.46 -0.99 -22.32
CA PRO A 343 -0.64 -2.05 -21.31
C PRO A 343 0.58 -2.97 -21.20
N ASP A 344 1.34 -3.14 -22.26
CA ASP A 344 2.63 -3.85 -22.30
C ASP A 344 3.74 -3.16 -21.49
N LYS A 345 3.55 -1.90 -21.09
CA LYS A 345 4.49 -1.12 -20.29
C LYS A 345 4.06 -0.99 -18.83
N PHE A 346 3.22 -1.89 -18.34
CA PHE A 346 2.69 -1.87 -16.97
C PHE A 346 3.76 -1.58 -15.91
N GLU A 347 4.85 -2.35 -15.89
CA GLU A 347 5.92 -2.18 -14.90
C GLU A 347 6.65 -0.82 -15.07
N LYS A 348 6.81 -0.33 -16.29
CA LYS A 348 7.40 0.98 -16.55
C LYS A 348 6.49 2.12 -16.09
N LEU A 349 5.19 2.02 -16.33
CA LEU A 349 4.20 2.99 -15.86
C LEU A 349 4.16 3.05 -14.34
N ARG A 350 4.22 1.89 -13.69
CA ARG A 350 4.27 1.75 -12.23
C ARG A 350 5.57 2.30 -11.64
N SER A 351 6.73 1.91 -12.17
CA SER A 351 8.04 2.27 -11.61
C SER A 351 8.39 3.74 -11.80
N ASN A 352 7.90 4.38 -12.87
CA ASN A 352 8.14 5.78 -13.19
C ASN A 352 6.98 6.71 -12.76
N TYR A 353 6.04 6.18 -11.95
CA TYR A 353 4.90 6.96 -11.50
C TYR A 353 5.35 8.16 -10.65
N GLN A 354 4.89 9.35 -11.03
CA GLN A 354 5.10 10.55 -10.22
C GLN A 354 4.14 10.54 -9.05
N TYR A 355 4.68 10.53 -7.84
CA TYR A 355 3.89 10.41 -6.63
C TYR A 355 2.95 11.61 -6.50
N ARG A 356 1.67 11.32 -6.22
CA ARG A 356 0.70 12.34 -5.85
C ARG A 356 0.82 12.68 -4.38
N ARG A 357 0.26 13.81 -3.99
CA ARG A 357 0.16 14.22 -2.59
C ARG A 357 -1.06 13.55 -1.97
N ASP A 358 -0.94 13.06 -0.73
CA ASP A 358 -2.09 12.59 0.03
C ASP A 358 -3.07 13.73 0.29
N ILE A 359 -4.34 13.39 0.48
CA ILE A 359 -5.36 14.29 0.97
C ILE A 359 -5.64 14.02 2.44
N TYR A 360 -5.77 15.10 3.21
CA TYR A 360 -6.37 15.12 4.53
C TYR A 360 -7.65 15.94 4.49
N TYR A 361 -8.55 15.69 5.43
CA TYR A 361 -9.77 16.43 5.55
C TYR A 361 -9.92 16.96 6.98
N LYS A 362 -10.59 18.10 7.13
CA LYS A 362 -10.89 18.66 8.46
C LYS A 362 -11.92 17.76 9.13
N GLU A 363 -11.49 17.10 10.19
CA GLU A 363 -12.41 16.60 11.22
C GLU A 363 -12.83 17.78 12.09
N ASP A 364 -14.09 17.80 12.55
CA ASP A 364 -14.62 18.87 13.40
C ASP A 364 -13.96 18.93 14.78
#